data_98ca15e40787a99d02d2c9ea2967736c
#
_entry.id   98ca15e40787a99d02d2c9ea2967736c
#
_cell.length_a   1.000
_cell.length_b   1.000
_cell.length_c   1.000
_cell.angle_alpha   90.00
_cell.angle_beta   90.00
_cell.angle_gamma   90.00
#
_symmetry.space_group_name_H-M   'P 1'
#
loop_
_entity.id
_entity.type
_entity.pdbx_description
1 polymer ?
#
loop_
_entity_poly.entity_id
_entity_poly.type
_entity_poly.pdbx_seq_one_letter_code
_entity_poly.pdbx_strand_id
1 'polypeptide(L)'
;MTQETPPVIEITGLHKSYGALEVLKGVDMAAKAGDVVSLIGSSGSGKSTLLRCANLLEDSQEGEIRFEGEAVRWKGTGHNRRPANAGQVRRIRTNLSMVFQQFNLWAHMSILQNVMEAPVTVLGEDRAEVETRARKLLDKVGIGDKCDVWPAQLSGGQQQRAAIARALCMEPRALLFDEPTSALDPELEQEVVKVIKDLAGEGRTMLLVTHDMRLARDVSDHVVFLHQGRIEEEGSPDTLFGAPKTERLQQFLSHTVSA
;
A
#
# COMPACT_ATOMS: atom_id res chain seq x y z
N MET A 1 -6.33 6.28 -32.62
CA MET A 1 -6.76 5.51 -31.44
C MET A 1 -5.61 5.59 -30.45
N THR A 2 -5.68 6.46 -29.48
CA THR A 2 -4.72 6.50 -28.35
C THR A 2 -4.89 5.22 -27.58
N GLN A 3 -3.88 4.33 -27.59
CA GLN A 3 -3.86 3.18 -26.68
C GLN A 3 -3.82 3.76 -25.26
N GLU A 4 -4.88 3.61 -24.50
CA GLU A 4 -4.85 3.93 -23.08
C GLU A 4 -3.77 3.08 -22.42
N THR A 5 -2.87 3.72 -21.68
CA THR A 5 -1.86 3.01 -20.90
C THR A 5 -2.57 2.13 -19.86
N PRO A 6 -2.25 0.81 -19.78
CA PRO A 6 -2.91 -0.06 -18.83
C PRO A 6 -2.68 0.41 -17.39
N PRO A 7 -3.62 0.16 -16.47
CA PRO A 7 -3.42 0.43 -15.05
C PRO A 7 -2.16 -0.25 -14.51
N VAL A 8 -1.51 0.36 -13.53
CA VAL A 8 -0.37 -0.26 -12.81
C VAL A 8 -0.83 -1.50 -12.07
N ILE A 9 -2.02 -1.43 -11.46
CA ILE A 9 -2.68 -2.57 -10.80
C ILE A 9 -4.13 -2.60 -11.28
N GLU A 10 -4.58 -3.78 -11.70
CA GLU A 10 -5.98 -4.05 -12.01
C GLU A 10 -6.38 -5.38 -11.35
N ILE A 11 -7.50 -5.36 -10.67
CA ILE A 11 -8.08 -6.50 -9.97
C ILE A 11 -9.51 -6.67 -10.45
N THR A 12 -9.90 -7.89 -10.83
CA THR A 12 -11.24 -8.20 -11.34
C THR A 12 -11.78 -9.46 -10.66
N GLY A 13 -12.97 -9.33 -10.07
CA GLY A 13 -13.71 -10.44 -9.47
C GLY A 13 -12.92 -11.16 -8.36
N LEU A 14 -12.19 -10.42 -7.51
CA LEU A 14 -11.30 -11.04 -6.53
C LEU A 14 -12.06 -11.64 -5.36
N HIS A 15 -11.88 -12.96 -5.16
CA HIS A 15 -12.39 -13.67 -3.99
C HIS A 15 -11.26 -14.17 -3.11
N LYS A 16 -11.41 -13.96 -1.80
CA LYS A 16 -10.46 -14.44 -0.79
C LYS A 16 -11.18 -14.99 0.42
N SER A 17 -10.81 -16.21 0.80
CA SER A 17 -11.33 -16.88 2.00
C SER A 17 -10.19 -17.37 2.90
N TYR A 18 -10.43 -17.35 4.21
CA TYR A 18 -9.64 -18.03 5.24
C TYR A 18 -10.48 -19.13 5.87
N GLY A 19 -10.24 -20.37 5.48
CA GLY A 19 -11.11 -21.48 5.83
C GLY A 19 -12.53 -21.26 5.28
N ALA A 20 -13.54 -21.27 6.16
CA ALA A 20 -14.93 -21.04 5.80
C ALA A 20 -15.33 -19.55 5.72
N LEU A 21 -14.48 -18.63 6.18
CA LEU A 21 -14.76 -17.21 6.18
C LEU A 21 -14.33 -16.57 4.86
N GLU A 22 -15.30 -16.15 4.05
CA GLU A 22 -15.05 -15.37 2.85
C GLU A 22 -14.90 -13.89 3.21
N VAL A 23 -13.67 -13.37 2.99
CA VAL A 23 -13.28 -12.00 3.35
C VAL A 23 -13.41 -11.04 2.19
N LEU A 24 -13.09 -11.46 0.96
CA LEU A 24 -13.32 -10.69 -0.27
C LEU A 24 -14.30 -11.45 -1.16
N LYS A 25 -15.28 -10.74 -1.72
CA LYS A 25 -16.47 -11.32 -2.36
C LYS A 25 -16.71 -10.71 -3.74
N GLY A 26 -15.76 -10.90 -4.66
CA GLY A 26 -15.83 -10.38 -6.02
C GLY A 26 -15.51 -8.87 -6.04
N VAL A 27 -14.28 -8.51 -5.65
CA VAL A 27 -13.82 -7.12 -5.64
C VAL A 27 -13.17 -6.78 -6.97
N ASP A 28 -13.58 -5.64 -7.54
CA ASP A 28 -12.99 -5.05 -8.74
C ASP A 28 -12.36 -3.70 -8.38
N MET A 29 -11.12 -3.46 -8.78
CA MET A 29 -10.46 -2.15 -8.61
C MET A 29 -9.32 -1.97 -9.58
N ALA A 30 -8.99 -0.72 -9.89
CA ALA A 30 -7.81 -0.37 -10.69
C ALA A 30 -7.12 0.88 -10.15
N ALA A 31 -5.79 0.95 -10.33
CA ALA A 31 -5.00 2.14 -10.07
C ALA A 31 -4.13 2.43 -11.31
N LYS A 32 -4.30 3.59 -11.92
CA LYS A 32 -3.48 4.05 -13.04
C LYS A 32 -2.17 4.65 -12.53
N ALA A 33 -1.22 4.86 -13.43
CA ALA A 33 0.02 5.53 -13.08
C ALA A 33 -0.25 6.97 -12.61
N GLY A 34 0.27 7.29 -11.42
CA GLY A 34 0.07 8.58 -10.76
C GLY A 34 -1.16 8.66 -9.86
N ASP A 35 -2.08 7.69 -9.91
CA ASP A 35 -3.26 7.69 -9.05
C ASP A 35 -2.92 7.36 -7.60
N VAL A 36 -3.58 8.05 -6.69
CA VAL A 36 -3.67 7.69 -5.28
C VAL A 36 -5.08 7.13 -5.01
N VAL A 37 -5.16 5.83 -4.75
CA VAL A 37 -6.42 5.15 -4.43
C VAL A 37 -6.46 4.82 -2.95
N SER A 38 -7.40 5.41 -2.21
CA SER A 38 -7.60 5.09 -0.79
C SER A 38 -8.69 4.06 -0.56
N LEU A 39 -8.38 3.07 0.27
CA LEU A 39 -9.31 2.03 0.72
C LEU A 39 -9.77 2.37 2.15
N ILE A 40 -11.04 2.69 2.32
CA ILE A 40 -11.65 3.00 3.62
C ILE A 40 -12.70 1.96 3.99
N GLY A 41 -13.09 1.91 5.26
CA GLY A 41 -14.09 0.97 5.76
C GLY A 41 -13.79 0.49 7.17
N SER A 42 -14.76 -0.14 7.81
CA SER A 42 -14.63 -0.66 9.19
C SER A 42 -13.56 -1.74 9.31
N SER A 43 -13.08 -1.97 10.55
CA SER A 43 -12.19 -3.09 10.83
C SER A 43 -12.82 -4.41 10.37
N GLY A 44 -12.02 -5.29 9.79
CA GLY A 44 -12.50 -6.58 9.26
C GLY A 44 -13.24 -6.50 7.92
N SER A 45 -13.35 -5.34 7.26
CA SER A 45 -14.01 -5.23 5.95
C SER A 45 -13.24 -5.87 4.79
N GLY A 46 -11.94 -6.19 4.97
CA GLY A 46 -11.10 -6.84 3.98
C GLY A 46 -10.01 -5.96 3.34
N LYS A 47 -9.85 -4.68 3.75
CA LYS A 47 -8.90 -3.71 3.16
C LYS A 47 -7.46 -4.22 3.08
N SER A 48 -6.88 -4.60 4.22
CA SER A 48 -5.50 -5.13 4.27
C SER A 48 -5.36 -6.44 3.51
N THR A 49 -6.41 -7.28 3.49
CA THR A 49 -6.44 -8.50 2.70
C THR A 49 -6.40 -8.20 1.21
N LEU A 50 -7.18 -7.20 0.74
CA LEU A 50 -7.17 -6.76 -0.64
C LEU A 50 -5.78 -6.25 -1.06
N LEU A 51 -5.18 -5.40 -0.22
CA LEU A 51 -3.83 -4.87 -0.46
C LEU A 51 -2.77 -5.98 -0.53
N ARG A 52 -2.85 -6.98 0.36
CA ARG A 52 -1.94 -8.14 0.37
C ARG A 52 -2.15 -9.07 -0.82
N CYS A 53 -3.38 -9.21 -1.30
CA CYS A 53 -3.66 -9.92 -2.55
C CYS A 53 -3.07 -9.18 -3.76
N ALA A 54 -3.21 -7.84 -3.82
CA ALA A 54 -2.63 -7.03 -4.89
C ALA A 54 -1.11 -7.22 -5.03
N ASN A 55 -0.40 -7.36 -3.90
CA ASN A 55 1.04 -7.62 -3.85
C ASN A 55 1.39 -9.13 -3.82
N LEU A 56 0.43 -10.01 -4.05
CA LEU A 56 0.60 -11.47 -4.01
C LEU A 56 1.20 -12.00 -2.70
N LEU A 57 1.10 -11.27 -1.58
CA LEU A 57 1.44 -11.76 -0.24
C LEU A 57 0.39 -12.74 0.26
N GLU A 58 -0.84 -12.60 -0.25
CA GLU A 58 -1.95 -13.53 -0.03
C GLU A 58 -2.45 -14.06 -1.38
N ASP A 59 -2.69 -15.36 -1.44
CA ASP A 59 -3.26 -15.99 -2.63
C ASP A 59 -4.78 -15.84 -2.63
N SER A 60 -5.36 -15.38 -3.75
CA SER A 60 -6.80 -15.35 -3.96
C SER A 60 -7.32 -16.70 -4.45
N GLN A 61 -8.57 -17.04 -4.13
CA GLN A 61 -9.19 -18.28 -4.61
C GLN A 61 -9.75 -18.14 -6.03
N GLU A 62 -10.26 -16.93 -6.38
CA GLU A 62 -10.82 -16.59 -7.69
C GLU A 62 -10.46 -15.15 -8.08
N GLY A 63 -10.81 -14.78 -9.29
CA GLY A 63 -10.55 -13.45 -9.85
C GLY A 63 -9.21 -13.35 -10.58
N GLU A 64 -8.98 -12.20 -11.18
CA GLU A 64 -7.76 -11.89 -11.92
C GLU A 64 -7.04 -10.70 -11.28
N ILE A 65 -5.73 -10.76 -11.26
CA ILE A 65 -4.84 -9.65 -10.88
C ILE A 65 -3.91 -9.39 -12.06
N ARG A 66 -3.84 -8.15 -12.51
CA ARG A 66 -2.92 -7.70 -13.56
C ARG A 66 -1.97 -6.66 -12.99
N PHE A 67 -0.74 -6.75 -13.41
CA PHE A 67 0.28 -5.73 -13.17
C PHE A 67 0.76 -5.20 -14.51
N GLU A 68 0.62 -3.88 -14.75
CA GLU A 68 0.94 -3.22 -16.03
C GLU A 68 0.35 -3.97 -17.24
N GLY A 69 -0.91 -4.42 -17.12
CA GLY A 69 -1.64 -5.17 -18.14
C GLY A 69 -1.31 -6.67 -18.22
N GLU A 70 -0.25 -7.14 -17.57
CA GLU A 70 0.10 -8.56 -17.55
C GLU A 70 -0.64 -9.31 -16.44
N ALA A 71 -1.45 -10.30 -16.81
CA ALA A 71 -2.17 -11.13 -15.85
C ALA A 71 -1.21 -12.03 -15.04
N VAL A 72 -1.47 -12.14 -13.74
CA VAL A 72 -0.80 -13.12 -12.89
C VAL A 72 -1.19 -14.52 -13.34
N ARG A 73 -0.18 -15.37 -13.55
CA ARG A 73 -0.38 -16.75 -13.93
C ARG A 73 -0.62 -17.61 -12.69
N TRP A 74 -1.76 -18.26 -12.64
CA TRP A 74 -2.15 -19.10 -11.52
C TRP A 74 -2.05 -20.59 -11.85
N LYS A 75 -1.83 -21.42 -10.83
CA LYS A 75 -1.95 -22.88 -10.87
C LYS A 75 -2.81 -23.36 -9.71
N GLY A 76 -3.52 -24.47 -9.90
CA GLY A 76 -4.51 -24.98 -8.94
C GLY A 76 -5.81 -24.17 -8.96
N THR A 77 -6.75 -24.53 -8.11
CA THR A 77 -8.07 -23.91 -7.99
C THR A 77 -8.47 -23.79 -6.52
N GLY A 78 -9.38 -22.87 -6.20
CA GLY A 78 -9.88 -22.65 -4.85
C GLY A 78 -8.75 -22.44 -3.83
N HIS A 79 -8.78 -23.14 -2.71
CA HIS A 79 -7.76 -23.02 -1.65
C HIS A 79 -6.36 -23.51 -2.05
N ASN A 80 -6.23 -24.26 -3.14
CA ASN A 80 -4.93 -24.69 -3.66
C ASN A 80 -4.40 -23.79 -4.79
N ARG A 81 -5.11 -22.70 -5.09
CA ARG A 81 -4.69 -21.73 -6.10
C ARG A 81 -3.51 -20.92 -5.59
N ARG A 82 -2.46 -20.83 -6.40
CA ARG A 82 -1.24 -20.07 -6.10
C ARG A 82 -0.58 -19.58 -7.39
N PRO A 83 0.24 -18.54 -7.34
CA PRO A 83 0.97 -18.08 -8.51
C PRO A 83 1.83 -19.23 -9.12
N ALA A 84 1.77 -19.34 -10.44
CA ALA A 84 2.47 -20.43 -11.16
C ALA A 84 3.94 -20.11 -11.44
N ASN A 85 4.32 -18.81 -11.42
CA ASN A 85 5.64 -18.35 -11.81
C ASN A 85 6.28 -17.49 -10.73
N ALA A 86 7.29 -18.02 -10.04
CA ALA A 86 8.01 -17.32 -8.98
C ALA A 86 8.76 -16.06 -9.49
N GLY A 87 9.24 -16.07 -10.73
CA GLY A 87 9.89 -14.92 -11.36
C GLY A 87 8.90 -13.76 -11.57
N GLN A 88 7.65 -14.08 -11.99
CA GLN A 88 6.59 -13.07 -12.09
C GLN A 88 6.25 -12.49 -10.72
N VAL A 89 6.09 -13.31 -9.69
CA VAL A 89 5.84 -12.87 -8.31
C VAL A 89 6.95 -11.94 -7.82
N ARG A 90 8.22 -12.35 -8.01
CA ARG A 90 9.37 -11.52 -7.62
C ARG A 90 9.33 -10.17 -8.32
N ARG A 91 9.12 -10.13 -9.65
CA ARG A 91 9.02 -8.90 -10.43
C ARG A 91 7.88 -8.00 -9.92
N ILE A 92 6.71 -8.55 -9.67
CA ILE A 92 5.57 -7.78 -9.14
C ILE A 92 5.92 -7.19 -7.77
N ARG A 93 6.43 -7.99 -6.83
CA ARG A 93 6.78 -7.53 -5.48
C ARG A 93 7.91 -6.50 -5.45
N THR A 94 8.85 -6.53 -6.40
CA THR A 94 9.88 -5.50 -6.50
C THR A 94 9.34 -4.17 -7.02
N ASN A 95 8.27 -4.22 -7.80
CA ASN A 95 7.63 -3.02 -8.36
C ASN A 95 6.42 -2.53 -7.55
N LEU A 96 5.90 -3.33 -6.62
CA LEU A 96 4.84 -2.98 -5.69
C LEU A 96 5.38 -3.06 -4.26
N SER A 97 6.06 -2.00 -3.82
CA SER A 97 6.64 -1.98 -2.48
C SER A 97 5.57 -1.70 -1.43
N MET A 98 5.62 -2.45 -0.32
CA MET A 98 4.62 -2.38 0.73
C MET A 98 5.20 -1.77 2.02
N VAL A 99 4.46 -0.83 2.58
CA VAL A 99 4.69 -0.22 3.89
C VAL A 99 3.59 -0.74 4.83
N PHE A 100 4.00 -1.42 5.90
CA PHE A 100 3.10 -2.08 6.84
C PHE A 100 2.78 -1.20 8.04
N GLN A 101 1.69 -1.48 8.73
CA GLN A 101 1.31 -0.91 10.01
C GLN A 101 2.40 -1.12 11.09
N GLN A 102 2.94 -2.33 11.16
CA GLN A 102 4.12 -2.64 11.98
C GLN A 102 5.35 -2.45 11.10
N PHE A 103 6.13 -1.47 11.32
CA PHE A 103 7.27 -0.98 10.52
C PHE A 103 8.13 -2.08 9.86
N ASN A 104 8.20 -3.26 10.47
CA ASN A 104 8.91 -4.46 9.98
C ASN A 104 10.39 -4.19 9.61
N LEU A 105 11.04 -3.31 10.37
CA LEU A 105 12.47 -3.09 10.23
C LEU A 105 13.27 -4.27 10.82
N TRP A 106 14.34 -4.63 10.17
CA TRP A 106 15.27 -5.66 10.66
C TRP A 106 16.05 -5.12 11.85
N ALA A 107 15.79 -5.66 13.05
CA ALA A 107 16.36 -5.17 14.31
C ALA A 107 17.88 -5.31 14.41
N HIS A 108 18.47 -6.21 13.63
CA HIS A 108 19.92 -6.48 13.59
C HIS A 108 20.68 -5.67 12.53
N MET A 109 20.02 -4.74 11.88
CA MET A 109 20.58 -3.85 10.86
C MET A 109 20.40 -2.38 11.26
N SER A 110 21.36 -1.52 10.90
CA SER A 110 21.18 -0.08 11.01
C SER A 110 20.06 0.40 10.07
N ILE A 111 19.61 1.63 10.25
CA ILE A 111 18.57 2.22 9.39
C ILE A 111 19.03 2.29 7.94
N LEU A 112 20.26 2.71 7.69
CA LEU A 112 20.82 2.72 6.33
C LEU A 112 20.85 1.31 5.73
N GLN A 113 21.31 0.31 6.50
CA GLN A 113 21.33 -1.08 6.04
C GLN A 113 19.92 -1.59 5.71
N ASN A 114 18.92 -1.28 6.56
CA ASN A 114 17.53 -1.61 6.29
C ASN A 114 17.03 -1.06 4.95
N VAL A 115 17.41 0.16 4.59
CA VAL A 115 16.98 0.80 3.34
C VAL A 115 17.71 0.21 2.14
N MET A 116 18.99 -0.15 2.29
CA MET A 116 19.85 -0.62 1.21
C MET A 116 19.67 -2.11 0.89
N GLU A 117 19.23 -2.92 1.85
CA GLU A 117 19.31 -4.40 1.77
C GLU A 117 18.62 -4.97 0.52
N ALA A 118 17.38 -4.54 0.26
CA ALA A 118 16.63 -5.12 -0.84
C ALA A 118 17.15 -4.72 -2.23
N PRO A 119 17.47 -3.46 -2.54
CA PRO A 119 18.10 -3.10 -3.82
C PRO A 119 19.40 -3.86 -4.08
N VAL A 120 20.29 -3.96 -3.08
CA VAL A 120 21.56 -4.66 -3.24
C VAL A 120 21.36 -6.17 -3.39
N THR A 121 20.58 -6.80 -2.50
CA THR A 121 20.48 -8.27 -2.44
C THR A 121 19.49 -8.83 -3.46
N VAL A 122 18.35 -8.14 -3.70
CA VAL A 122 17.27 -8.65 -4.58
C VAL A 122 17.45 -8.19 -6.01
N LEU A 123 17.85 -6.91 -6.24
CA LEU A 123 18.05 -6.37 -7.59
C LEU A 123 19.49 -6.53 -8.07
N GLY A 124 20.45 -6.73 -7.16
CA GLY A 124 21.87 -6.87 -7.51
C GLY A 124 22.54 -5.55 -7.91
N GLU A 125 21.97 -4.42 -7.42
CA GLU A 125 22.48 -3.08 -7.73
C GLU A 125 23.81 -2.79 -7.03
N ASP A 126 24.60 -1.86 -7.57
CA ASP A 126 25.85 -1.43 -6.97
C ASP A 126 25.62 -0.80 -5.59
N ARG A 127 26.38 -1.30 -4.60
CA ARG A 127 26.23 -0.89 -3.20
C ARG A 127 26.45 0.61 -2.98
N ALA A 128 27.40 1.24 -3.67
CA ALA A 128 27.74 2.65 -3.48
C ALA A 128 26.64 3.56 -4.08
N GLU A 129 26.08 3.17 -5.22
CA GLU A 129 24.96 3.85 -5.85
C GLU A 129 23.71 3.75 -4.96
N VAL A 130 23.42 2.55 -4.45
CA VAL A 130 22.29 2.32 -3.52
C VAL A 130 22.48 3.11 -2.24
N GLU A 131 23.69 3.16 -1.65
CA GLU A 131 23.96 3.94 -0.45
C GLU A 131 23.68 5.43 -0.68
N THR A 132 24.12 5.97 -1.81
CA THR A 132 23.88 7.38 -2.18
C THR A 132 22.39 7.67 -2.28
N ARG A 133 21.62 6.77 -2.91
CA ARG A 133 20.16 6.86 -3.03
C ARG A 133 19.48 6.74 -1.67
N ALA A 134 19.89 5.77 -0.85
CA ALA A 134 19.32 5.53 0.45
C ALA A 134 19.49 6.74 1.40
N ARG A 135 20.67 7.36 1.43
CA ARG A 135 20.93 8.58 2.23
C ARG A 135 20.02 9.73 1.78
N LYS A 136 19.89 9.98 0.48
CA LYS A 136 18.97 10.99 -0.06
C LYS A 136 17.52 10.73 0.35
N LEU A 137 17.09 9.47 0.36
CA LEU A 137 15.73 9.10 0.75
C LEU A 137 15.51 9.26 2.27
N LEU A 138 16.50 8.93 3.10
CA LEU A 138 16.45 9.17 4.53
C LEU A 138 16.40 10.68 4.86
N ASP A 139 17.16 11.51 4.13
CA ASP A 139 17.06 12.97 4.22
C ASP A 139 15.66 13.45 3.81
N LYS A 140 15.14 12.94 2.69
CA LYS A 140 13.82 13.28 2.18
C LYS A 140 12.69 13.00 3.19
N VAL A 141 12.75 11.86 3.91
CA VAL A 141 11.79 11.55 4.95
C VAL A 141 12.13 12.15 6.32
N GLY A 142 13.15 13.03 6.39
CA GLY A 142 13.51 13.81 7.57
C GLY A 142 14.16 13.02 8.70
N ILE A 143 14.93 11.97 8.38
CA ILE A 143 15.71 11.16 9.33
C ILE A 143 17.14 10.86 8.83
N GLY A 144 17.71 11.74 8.02
CA GLY A 144 19.06 11.57 7.47
C GLY A 144 20.15 11.48 8.52
N ASP A 145 19.97 12.12 9.68
CA ASP A 145 20.86 12.03 10.84
C ASP A 145 20.82 10.68 11.57
N LYS A 146 19.89 9.78 11.18
CA LYS A 146 19.64 8.47 11.80
C LYS A 146 20.17 7.27 11.00
N CYS A 147 21.04 7.51 10.01
CA CYS A 147 21.53 6.43 9.12
C CYS A 147 22.19 5.27 9.89
N ASP A 148 22.98 5.58 10.91
CA ASP A 148 23.84 4.61 11.60
C ASP A 148 23.24 4.08 12.92
N VAL A 149 21.99 4.51 13.26
CA VAL A 149 21.31 4.00 14.46
C VAL A 149 20.49 2.74 14.15
N TRP A 150 20.08 2.05 15.20
CA TRP A 150 19.29 0.81 15.12
C TRP A 150 17.79 1.12 15.30
N PRO A 151 16.88 0.30 14.76
CA PRO A 151 15.44 0.53 14.88
C PRO A 151 14.95 0.80 16.31
N ALA A 152 15.48 0.09 17.30
CA ALA A 152 15.11 0.25 18.71
C ALA A 152 15.44 1.64 19.30
N GLN A 153 16.28 2.43 18.63
CA GLN A 153 16.66 3.78 19.06
C GLN A 153 15.77 4.88 18.44
N LEU A 154 14.82 4.48 17.60
CA LEU A 154 13.91 5.40 16.90
C LEU A 154 12.54 5.44 17.54
N SER A 155 11.88 6.61 17.48
CA SER A 155 10.43 6.70 17.74
C SER A 155 9.61 5.92 16.68
N GLY A 156 8.35 5.61 16.98
CA GLY A 156 7.46 4.94 16.02
C GLY A 156 7.35 5.67 14.69
N GLY A 157 7.18 7.01 14.72
CA GLY A 157 7.12 7.83 13.52
C GLY A 157 8.43 7.81 12.71
N GLN A 158 9.59 7.81 13.39
CA GLN A 158 10.87 7.66 12.72
C GLN A 158 11.07 6.28 12.11
N GLN A 159 10.62 5.20 12.79
CA GLN A 159 10.63 3.84 12.23
C GLN A 159 9.74 3.73 11.00
N GLN A 160 8.56 4.33 11.01
CA GLN A 160 7.65 4.34 9.87
C GLN A 160 8.26 5.11 8.69
N ARG A 161 8.86 6.26 8.93
CA ARG A 161 9.56 7.02 7.88
C ARG A 161 10.75 6.24 7.31
N ALA A 162 11.48 5.49 8.12
CA ALA A 162 12.51 4.57 7.65
C ALA A 162 11.94 3.44 6.78
N ALA A 163 10.77 2.88 7.15
CA ALA A 163 10.08 1.87 6.35
C ALA A 163 9.61 2.44 4.99
N ILE A 164 9.16 3.70 4.96
CA ILE A 164 8.83 4.40 3.71
C ILE A 164 10.08 4.59 2.85
N ALA A 165 11.20 5.07 3.43
CA ALA A 165 12.46 5.21 2.70
C ALA A 165 12.95 3.88 2.13
N ARG A 166 12.82 2.77 2.89
CA ARG A 166 13.13 1.41 2.43
C ARG A 166 12.28 1.01 1.23
N ALA A 167 10.97 1.28 1.27
CA ALA A 167 10.08 1.00 0.15
C ALA A 167 10.43 1.83 -1.09
N LEU A 168 10.74 3.11 -0.92
CA LEU A 168 11.13 4.02 -2.00
C LEU A 168 12.47 3.64 -2.63
N CYS A 169 13.41 3.07 -1.86
CA CYS A 169 14.74 2.72 -2.34
C CYS A 169 14.70 1.63 -3.42
N MET A 170 13.62 0.87 -3.50
CA MET A 170 13.35 -0.10 -4.57
C MET A 170 12.92 0.55 -5.89
N GLU A 171 12.68 1.87 -5.91
CA GLU A 171 12.14 2.63 -7.06
C GLU A 171 10.87 1.99 -7.65
N PRO A 172 9.86 1.68 -6.82
CA PRO A 172 8.70 0.91 -7.25
C PRO A 172 7.78 1.71 -8.18
N ARG A 173 6.98 0.97 -8.97
CA ARG A 173 5.89 1.52 -9.79
C ARG A 173 4.70 2.00 -8.96
N ALA A 174 4.44 1.32 -7.84
CA ALA A 174 3.44 1.79 -6.88
C ALA A 174 3.84 1.45 -5.44
N LEU A 175 3.38 2.27 -4.51
CA LEU A 175 3.52 2.09 -3.07
C LEU A 175 2.19 1.62 -2.49
N LEU A 176 2.25 0.60 -1.66
CA LEU A 176 1.12 0.03 -0.96
C LEU A 176 1.25 0.34 0.54
N PHE A 177 0.31 1.08 1.10
CA PHE A 177 0.32 1.46 2.51
C PHE A 177 -0.80 0.73 3.27
N ASP A 178 -0.43 -0.12 4.24
CA ASP A 178 -1.38 -0.84 5.10
C ASP A 178 -1.43 -0.15 6.47
N GLU A 179 -2.34 0.79 6.63
CA GLU A 179 -2.58 1.58 7.85
C GLU A 179 -1.29 2.23 8.41
N PRO A 180 -0.62 3.09 7.65
CA PRO A 180 0.75 3.55 7.96
C PRO A 180 0.86 4.41 9.22
N THR A 181 -0.24 4.91 9.78
CA THR A 181 -0.26 5.81 10.95
C THR A 181 -0.90 5.19 12.19
N SER A 182 -1.64 4.09 12.06
CA SER A 182 -2.49 3.53 13.13
C SER A 182 -1.74 3.02 14.38
N ALA A 183 -0.42 2.82 14.29
CA ALA A 183 0.44 2.42 15.41
C ALA A 183 1.19 3.60 16.05
N LEU A 184 0.83 4.85 15.70
CA LEU A 184 1.54 6.05 16.10
C LEU A 184 0.70 6.93 17.02
N ASP A 185 1.37 7.67 17.90
CA ASP A 185 0.77 8.75 18.65
C ASP A 185 0.42 9.91 17.70
N PRO A 186 -0.61 10.75 18.00
CA PRO A 186 -1.10 11.80 17.10
C PRO A 186 -0.02 12.80 16.63
N GLU A 187 0.96 13.10 17.48
CA GLU A 187 2.06 14.01 17.10
C GLU A 187 2.99 13.38 16.06
N LEU A 188 3.30 12.09 16.21
CA LEU A 188 4.16 11.35 15.30
C LEU A 188 3.46 10.98 13.98
N GLU A 189 2.13 10.85 14.01
CA GLU A 189 1.29 10.62 12.85
C GLU A 189 1.44 11.74 11.82
N GLN A 190 1.44 13.00 12.24
CA GLN A 190 1.52 14.17 11.35
C GLN A 190 2.80 14.18 10.50
N GLU A 191 3.92 13.71 11.06
CA GLU A 191 5.19 13.61 10.32
C GLU A 191 5.10 12.58 9.19
N VAL A 192 4.45 11.44 9.44
CA VAL A 192 4.23 10.38 8.42
C VAL A 192 3.21 10.83 7.37
N VAL A 193 2.11 11.47 7.81
CA VAL A 193 1.09 12.05 6.93
C VAL A 193 1.72 13.05 5.96
N LYS A 194 2.62 13.91 6.45
CA LYS A 194 3.34 14.86 5.61
C LYS A 194 4.14 14.15 4.51
N VAL A 195 4.89 13.11 4.86
CA VAL A 195 5.66 12.33 3.87
C VAL A 195 4.72 11.71 2.82
N ILE A 196 3.57 11.17 3.22
CA ILE A 196 2.59 10.60 2.27
C ILE A 196 2.03 11.66 1.35
N LYS A 197 1.70 12.87 1.87
CA LYS A 197 1.24 14.01 1.06
C LYS A 197 2.30 14.47 0.07
N ASP A 198 3.55 14.54 0.49
CA ASP A 198 4.66 14.92 -0.40
C ASP A 198 4.81 13.90 -1.55
N LEU A 199 4.69 12.60 -1.25
CA LEU A 199 4.73 11.54 -2.27
C LEU A 199 3.53 11.60 -3.24
N ALA A 200 2.34 11.91 -2.76
CA ALA A 200 1.17 12.15 -3.60
C ALA A 200 1.39 13.34 -4.54
N GLY A 201 1.90 14.46 -4.00
CA GLY A 201 2.24 15.66 -4.77
C GLY A 201 3.33 15.43 -5.84
N GLU A 202 4.17 14.40 -5.68
CA GLU A 202 5.15 13.98 -6.68
C GLU A 202 4.56 13.09 -7.80
N GLY A 203 3.27 12.80 -7.77
CA GLY A 203 2.60 11.93 -8.74
C GLY A 203 2.96 10.45 -8.56
N ARG A 204 3.29 10.00 -7.35
CA ARG A 204 3.52 8.58 -7.06
C ARG A 204 2.21 7.81 -7.07
N THR A 205 2.18 6.66 -7.76
CA THR A 205 1.05 5.75 -7.68
C THR A 205 0.99 5.11 -6.30
N MET A 206 -0.15 5.20 -5.63
CA MET A 206 -0.30 4.68 -4.27
C MET A 206 -1.66 3.98 -4.07
N LEU A 207 -1.63 2.86 -3.34
CA LEU A 207 -2.81 2.25 -2.72
C LEU A 207 -2.69 2.43 -1.21
N LEU A 208 -3.63 3.14 -0.61
CA LEU A 208 -3.57 3.55 0.80
C LEU A 208 -4.76 2.97 1.57
N VAL A 209 -4.52 2.01 2.46
CA VAL A 209 -5.49 1.62 3.49
C VAL A 209 -5.31 2.55 4.67
N THR A 210 -6.37 3.27 5.04
CA THR A 210 -6.31 4.21 6.17
C THR A 210 -7.63 4.32 6.90
N HIS A 211 -7.55 4.67 8.18
CA HIS A 211 -8.66 5.12 9.02
C HIS A 211 -8.70 6.65 9.17
N ASP A 212 -7.69 7.35 8.68
CA ASP A 212 -7.67 8.81 8.64
C ASP A 212 -8.43 9.31 7.39
N MET A 213 -9.67 9.76 7.62
CA MET A 213 -10.52 10.30 6.54
C MET A 213 -10.01 11.63 6.01
N ARG A 214 -9.25 12.40 6.81
CA ARG A 214 -8.63 13.66 6.35
C ARG A 214 -7.51 13.36 5.39
N LEU A 215 -6.63 12.42 5.74
CA LEU A 215 -5.57 11.97 4.83
C LEU A 215 -6.17 11.43 3.54
N ALA A 216 -7.17 10.53 3.61
CA ALA A 216 -7.82 9.98 2.43
C ALA A 216 -8.42 11.07 1.54
N ARG A 217 -9.06 12.10 2.13
CA ARG A 217 -9.63 13.23 1.38
C ARG A 217 -8.55 14.07 0.70
N ASP A 218 -7.44 14.33 1.41
CA ASP A 218 -6.42 15.30 0.98
C ASP A 218 -5.50 14.75 -0.12
N VAL A 219 -5.30 13.43 -0.18
CA VAL A 219 -4.29 12.85 -1.08
C VAL A 219 -4.87 12.00 -2.21
N SER A 220 -6.13 11.57 -2.12
CA SER A 220 -6.66 10.58 -3.07
C SER A 220 -7.24 11.21 -4.32
N ASP A 221 -7.01 10.57 -5.45
CA ASP A 221 -7.75 10.80 -6.70
C ASP A 221 -9.05 9.98 -6.69
N HIS A 222 -9.01 8.81 -6.04
CA HIS A 222 -10.14 7.89 -5.95
C HIS A 222 -10.22 7.26 -4.56
N VAL A 223 -11.43 7.12 -4.03
CA VAL A 223 -11.68 6.49 -2.73
C VAL A 223 -12.64 5.33 -2.90
N VAL A 224 -12.31 4.20 -2.30
CA VAL A 224 -13.09 2.97 -2.33
C VAL A 224 -13.56 2.64 -0.92
N PHE A 225 -14.86 2.59 -0.69
CA PHE A 225 -15.45 2.16 0.57
C PHE A 225 -15.75 0.66 0.53
N LEU A 226 -14.98 -0.10 1.31
CA LEU A 226 -15.12 -1.55 1.42
C LEU A 226 -15.96 -1.91 2.66
N HIS A 227 -17.03 -2.68 2.44
CA HIS A 227 -17.89 -3.19 3.49
C HIS A 227 -18.17 -4.68 3.32
N GLN A 228 -17.92 -5.48 4.37
CA GLN A 228 -18.16 -6.93 4.38
C GLN A 228 -17.61 -7.69 3.15
N GLY A 229 -16.43 -7.26 2.68
CA GLY A 229 -15.75 -7.90 1.56
C GLY A 229 -16.21 -7.46 0.17
N ARG A 230 -17.05 -6.43 0.05
CA ARG A 230 -17.53 -5.85 -1.22
C ARG A 230 -17.24 -4.36 -1.28
N ILE A 231 -17.04 -3.84 -2.48
CA ILE A 231 -17.06 -2.40 -2.70
C ILE A 231 -18.51 -1.96 -2.64
N GLU A 232 -18.83 -1.16 -1.64
CA GLU A 232 -20.18 -0.62 -1.41
C GLU A 232 -20.39 0.69 -2.15
N GLU A 233 -19.35 1.52 -2.18
CA GLU A 233 -19.35 2.79 -2.90
C GLU A 233 -17.93 3.21 -3.23
N GLU A 234 -17.73 3.86 -4.38
CA GLU A 234 -16.45 4.41 -4.80
C GLU A 234 -16.63 5.69 -5.59
N GLY A 235 -15.60 6.53 -5.65
CA GLY A 235 -15.63 7.78 -6.40
C GLY A 235 -14.53 8.74 -5.98
N SER A 236 -14.60 9.97 -6.50
CA SER A 236 -13.71 11.04 -6.05
C SER A 236 -13.93 11.36 -4.56
N PRO A 237 -12.90 11.87 -3.85
CA PRO A 237 -13.03 12.27 -2.45
C PRO A 237 -14.19 13.23 -2.21
N ASP A 238 -14.35 14.24 -3.08
CA ASP A 238 -15.43 15.23 -2.96
C ASP A 238 -16.81 14.59 -3.03
N THR A 239 -17.00 13.63 -3.93
CA THR A 239 -18.27 12.92 -4.08
C THR A 239 -18.53 12.00 -2.88
N LEU A 240 -17.54 11.19 -2.52
CA LEU A 240 -17.71 10.15 -1.52
C LEU A 240 -17.83 10.72 -0.09
N PHE A 241 -17.06 11.76 0.23
CA PHE A 241 -17.14 12.40 1.56
C PHE A 241 -18.18 13.53 1.63
N GLY A 242 -18.48 14.19 0.51
CA GLY A 242 -19.40 15.32 0.46
C GLY A 242 -20.86 14.93 0.23
N ALA A 243 -21.10 13.88 -0.54
CA ALA A 243 -22.43 13.41 -0.93
C ALA A 243 -22.54 11.88 -0.97
N PRO A 244 -22.29 11.18 0.16
CA PRO A 244 -22.35 9.72 0.23
C PRO A 244 -23.76 9.21 -0.15
N LYS A 245 -23.83 8.25 -1.07
CA LYS A 245 -25.10 7.75 -1.62
C LYS A 245 -25.67 6.62 -0.79
N THR A 246 -24.80 5.71 -0.31
CA THR A 246 -25.24 4.54 0.44
C THR A 246 -25.46 4.90 1.92
N GLU A 247 -26.53 4.40 2.47
CA GLU A 247 -26.83 4.57 3.92
C GLU A 247 -25.68 4.06 4.79
N ARG A 248 -25.01 3.01 4.35
CA ARG A 248 -23.89 2.42 5.07
C ARG A 248 -22.67 3.32 5.12
N LEU A 249 -22.33 3.99 4.02
CA LEU A 249 -21.23 4.97 3.99
C LEU A 249 -21.57 6.18 4.87
N GLN A 250 -22.82 6.69 4.82
CA GLN A 250 -23.29 7.78 5.68
C GLN A 250 -23.10 7.44 7.15
N GLN A 251 -23.51 6.26 7.59
CA GLN A 251 -23.31 5.77 8.94
C GLN A 251 -21.83 5.65 9.31
N PHE A 252 -21.01 5.11 8.41
CA PHE A 252 -19.57 4.98 8.65
C PHE A 252 -18.90 6.35 8.86
N LEU A 253 -19.20 7.32 8.00
CA LEU A 253 -18.61 8.67 8.08
C LEU A 253 -19.10 9.42 9.32
N SER A 254 -20.37 9.28 9.74
CA SER A 254 -20.90 9.95 10.93
C SER A 254 -20.19 9.49 12.22
N HIS A 255 -19.81 8.22 12.30
CA HIS A 255 -19.06 7.69 13.44
C HIS A 255 -17.57 8.09 13.44
N THR A 256 -16.98 8.27 12.24
CA THR A 256 -15.54 8.54 12.13
C THR A 256 -15.21 10.04 12.24
N VAL A 257 -16.15 10.94 11.91
CA VAL A 257 -15.97 12.41 12.00
C VAL A 257 -16.26 12.92 13.41
N SER A 258 -16.92 12.14 14.25
CA SER A 258 -17.27 12.50 15.63
C SER A 258 -16.24 12.05 16.68
N ALA A 259 -15.18 11.37 16.27
CA ALA A 259 -14.06 10.94 17.09
C ALA A 259 -12.81 11.77 16.77
#